data_7684edb1996f425c77aace7f540a00dd
#
_entry.id   7684edb1996f425c77aace7f540a00dd
#
_cell.length_a   1.000
_cell.length_b   1.000
_cell.length_c   1.000
_cell.angle_alpha   90.00
_cell.angle_beta   90.00
_cell.angle_gamma   90.00
#
_symmetry.space_group_name_H-M   'P 1'
#
loop_
_entity.id
_entity.type
_entity.pdbx_description
1 polymer ?
#
loop_
_entity_poly.entity_id
_entity_poly.type
_entity_poly.pdbx_seq_one_letter_code
_entity_poly.pdbx_strand_id
1 'polypeptide(L)'
;MASGPPSGSSGIASDDLVFYIDMGLVGILGAVTLIYLPRTIARYAHKSGWVEGWMLLQGKRIDQYPHKQRALKSEASIREKEATSSRAGHQYPPDRLNPAELSAPALSSTTHVGSTPTIKARLIASNQTRNSGKPPAHIPSLRSFVPSAGKLLDYHVMGYNIRQLLILSAYLAVICIAMFYQSNPRSNTNRAGFLVMSQMPIAFALGTKNSVITILTGISYEKLNFVHRWVGQLMFLASLFHFVGKLVIFTRLNIMSAEVSEHTWGIVAFSALSLLAVGSHPWFRARVYGLFFYSHIIGLIAFMIGMWKHQPEVAPPYVATCIGLYAADQVSRLAKTRLRKAILTAVPELGATHIYVPRLDKGWVAGQHVRIRVLSFGVGIFGWSECHPFTIANSPNDVPEGLTLVCKSAGDWTSALYRMANNKSNSEEHRSGPGNTLFASFSGVMLVLGGSGITFGTSVLEDIIAKKATGAARAMCINFVWAIQHPSAADPYLSTFAEIVQRAAEIPDLRVSVSVFYTRGADNAYSLRTRLPPNIRIKSGRPDLQDELSSVLDRTQHAVSMHQSSKNGVILAACGPDQLVSSVYAAKTSALPAAQRSVGGLELHTETFGW
;
A
#
# COMPACT_ATOMS: atom_id res chain seq x y z
N MET A 1 27.82 0.36 -66.12
CA MET A 1 26.75 -0.65 -66.00
C MET A 1 26.14 -0.46 -64.64
N ALA A 2 24.94 0.06 -64.60
CA ALA A 2 24.20 0.26 -63.37
C ALA A 2 23.70 -1.08 -62.87
N SER A 3 24.22 -1.48 -61.71
CA SER A 3 23.67 -2.65 -60.98
C SER A 3 22.35 -2.21 -60.34
N GLY A 4 21.27 -2.83 -60.79
CA GLY A 4 19.94 -2.63 -60.22
C GLY A 4 19.87 -3.01 -58.74
N PRO A 5 18.88 -2.51 -58.03
CA PRO A 5 18.75 -2.78 -56.58
C PRO A 5 18.51 -4.30 -56.34
N PRO A 6 19.05 -4.85 -55.25
CA PRO A 6 18.83 -6.27 -54.92
C PRO A 6 17.35 -6.48 -54.65
N SER A 7 16.80 -7.46 -55.37
CA SER A 7 15.42 -7.93 -55.27
C SER A 7 15.08 -8.42 -53.88
N GLY A 8 14.06 -7.79 -53.26
CA GLY A 8 13.09 -8.48 -52.39
C GLY A 8 13.58 -9.05 -51.08
N SER A 9 13.69 -8.20 -50.05
CA SER A 9 13.32 -8.68 -48.71
C SER A 9 11.87 -8.21 -48.44
N SER A 10 10.92 -9.09 -48.59
CA SER A 10 9.50 -8.86 -48.27
C SER A 10 9.23 -8.78 -46.76
N GLY A 11 10.21 -8.40 -46.00
CA GLY A 11 10.11 -8.28 -44.54
C GLY A 11 9.88 -6.82 -44.10
N ILE A 12 9.12 -6.64 -43.03
CA ILE A 12 8.93 -5.33 -42.37
C ILE A 12 10.31 -4.77 -42.00
N ALA A 13 10.57 -3.50 -42.35
CA ALA A 13 11.79 -2.81 -41.94
C ALA A 13 11.88 -2.74 -40.41
N SER A 14 13.10 -2.71 -39.86
CA SER A 14 13.28 -2.80 -38.39
C SER A 14 12.78 -1.55 -37.65
N ASP A 15 12.79 -0.41 -38.27
CA ASP A 15 12.26 0.86 -37.80
C ASP A 15 10.72 0.90 -37.84
N ASP A 16 10.10 0.43 -38.92
CA ASP A 16 8.65 0.25 -39.00
C ASP A 16 8.16 -0.72 -37.91
N LEU A 17 8.92 -1.77 -37.63
CA LEU A 17 8.58 -2.72 -36.58
C LEU A 17 8.51 -2.04 -35.22
N VAL A 18 9.49 -1.18 -34.88
CA VAL A 18 9.49 -0.44 -33.60
C VAL A 18 8.22 0.38 -33.49
N PHE A 19 7.86 1.10 -34.54
CA PHE A 19 6.63 1.89 -34.60
C PHE A 19 5.37 1.04 -34.35
N TYR A 20 5.23 -0.12 -35.02
CA TYR A 20 4.08 -1.00 -34.84
C TYR A 20 4.00 -1.60 -33.44
N ILE A 21 5.14 -1.95 -32.81
CA ILE A 21 5.19 -2.42 -31.43
C ILE A 21 4.72 -1.30 -30.48
N ASP A 22 5.26 -0.11 -30.62
CA ASP A 22 4.92 1.03 -29.76
C ASP A 22 3.43 1.37 -29.90
N MET A 23 2.87 1.38 -31.12
CA MET A 23 1.44 1.57 -31.35
C MET A 23 0.59 0.44 -30.72
N GLY A 24 1.03 -0.81 -30.84
CA GLY A 24 0.37 -1.95 -30.20
C GLY A 24 0.36 -1.84 -28.68
N LEU A 25 1.46 -1.40 -28.08
CA LEU A 25 1.58 -1.24 -26.64
C LEU A 25 0.75 -0.06 -26.12
N VAL A 26 0.70 1.06 -26.86
CA VAL A 26 -0.22 2.18 -26.58
C VAL A 26 -1.67 1.71 -26.69
N GLY A 27 -2.01 0.90 -27.70
CA GLY A 27 -3.33 0.30 -27.86
C GLY A 27 -3.71 -0.59 -26.68
N ILE A 28 -2.80 -1.45 -26.20
CA ILE A 28 -3.01 -2.30 -25.01
C ILE A 28 -3.23 -1.42 -23.77
N LEU A 29 -2.41 -0.38 -23.57
CA LEU A 29 -2.61 0.55 -22.46
C LEU A 29 -3.97 1.26 -22.54
N GLY A 30 -4.38 1.68 -23.73
CA GLY A 30 -5.70 2.25 -23.99
C GLY A 30 -6.84 1.28 -23.62
N ALA A 31 -6.76 0.03 -24.06
CA ALA A 31 -7.74 -1.00 -23.76
C ALA A 31 -7.83 -1.28 -22.25
N VAL A 32 -6.68 -1.42 -21.58
CA VAL A 32 -6.62 -1.57 -20.12
C VAL A 32 -7.22 -0.36 -19.42
N THR A 33 -6.91 0.84 -19.87
CA THR A 33 -7.47 2.09 -19.31
C THR A 33 -8.99 2.10 -19.45
N LEU A 34 -9.54 1.73 -20.61
CA LEU A 34 -11.00 1.65 -20.83
C LEU A 34 -11.68 0.66 -19.88
N ILE A 35 -11.06 -0.50 -19.62
CA ILE A 35 -11.57 -1.50 -18.66
C ILE A 35 -11.64 -0.92 -17.23
N TYR A 36 -10.65 -0.13 -16.82
CA TYR A 36 -10.59 0.46 -15.48
C TYR A 36 -11.30 1.82 -15.39
N LEU A 37 -11.64 2.44 -16.52
CA LEU A 37 -12.22 3.78 -16.61
C LEU A 37 -13.46 3.99 -15.73
N PRO A 38 -14.45 3.07 -15.66
CA PRO A 38 -15.62 3.26 -14.80
C PRO A 38 -15.25 3.41 -13.32
N ARG A 39 -14.27 2.63 -12.83
CA ARG A 39 -13.77 2.73 -11.45
C ARG A 39 -12.99 4.03 -11.22
N THR A 40 -12.20 4.42 -12.19
CA THR A 40 -11.43 5.66 -12.16
C THR A 40 -12.37 6.87 -12.13
N ILE A 41 -13.41 6.88 -12.96
CA ILE A 41 -14.46 7.91 -12.95
C ILE A 41 -15.18 7.94 -11.59
N ALA A 42 -15.62 6.79 -11.06
CA ALA A 42 -16.32 6.72 -9.77
C ALA A 42 -15.46 7.30 -8.63
N ARG A 43 -14.15 7.08 -8.67
CA ARG A 43 -13.20 7.63 -7.72
C ARG A 43 -13.09 9.16 -7.83
N TYR A 44 -12.95 9.68 -9.06
CA TYR A 44 -12.77 11.11 -9.30
C TYR A 44 -14.08 11.91 -9.36
N ALA A 45 -15.23 11.27 -9.52
CA ALA A 45 -16.54 11.92 -9.40
C ALA A 45 -16.82 12.46 -7.99
N HIS A 46 -16.12 11.95 -6.97
CA HIS A 46 -16.20 12.48 -5.61
C HIS A 46 -15.20 13.65 -5.48
N LYS A 47 -15.69 14.84 -5.06
CA LYS A 47 -14.84 16.04 -4.89
C LYS A 47 -13.63 15.82 -3.99
N SER A 48 -13.76 14.97 -2.95
CA SER A 48 -12.65 14.58 -2.09
C SER A 48 -11.60 13.74 -2.82
N GLY A 49 -11.98 12.93 -3.81
CA GLY A 49 -11.10 12.03 -4.56
C GLY A 49 -10.03 12.73 -5.41
N TRP A 50 -10.16 14.03 -5.69
CA TRP A 50 -9.17 14.82 -6.40
C TRP A 50 -7.97 15.24 -5.53
N VAL A 51 -8.19 15.40 -4.24
CA VAL A 51 -7.19 15.91 -3.29
C VAL A 51 -6.79 14.85 -2.26
N GLU A 52 -7.78 14.14 -1.71
CA GLU A 52 -7.55 13.07 -0.73
C GLU A 52 -6.81 11.89 -1.36
N GLY A 53 -5.76 11.44 -0.67
CA GLY A 53 -4.88 10.39 -1.14
C GLY A 53 -3.75 10.86 -2.08
N TRP A 54 -3.70 12.14 -2.49
CA TRP A 54 -2.65 12.66 -3.36
C TRP A 54 -1.70 13.61 -2.65
N MET A 55 -2.21 14.48 -1.78
CA MET A 55 -1.41 15.50 -1.10
C MET A 55 -1.82 15.62 0.36
N LEU A 56 -0.87 15.57 1.26
CA LEU A 56 -1.08 15.90 2.66
C LEU A 56 -1.32 17.41 2.80
N LEU A 57 -2.40 17.77 3.48
CA LEU A 57 -2.81 19.16 3.66
C LEU A 57 -2.67 19.58 5.12
N GLN A 58 -2.31 20.84 5.31
CA GLN A 58 -2.20 21.46 6.62
C GLN A 58 -3.55 22.01 7.02
N GLY A 59 -4.00 21.69 8.24
CA GLY A 59 -5.16 22.34 8.88
C GLY A 59 -4.94 23.80 9.18
N LYS A 60 -6.04 24.53 9.34
CA LYS A 60 -5.99 25.92 9.82
C LYS A 60 -5.45 25.96 11.25
N ARG A 61 -4.73 27.03 11.61
CA ARG A 61 -4.22 27.20 12.99
C ARG A 61 -5.35 27.07 14.01
N ILE A 62 -5.14 26.28 15.05
CA ILE A 62 -6.08 26.10 16.18
C ILE A 62 -6.39 27.44 16.85
N ASP A 63 -5.47 28.41 16.77
CA ASP A 63 -5.63 29.77 17.31
C ASP A 63 -6.87 30.51 16.75
N GLN A 64 -7.37 30.08 15.58
CA GLN A 64 -8.60 30.64 14.99
C GLN A 64 -9.89 29.99 15.55
N TYR A 65 -9.78 28.99 16.45
CA TYR A 65 -10.90 28.30 17.08
C TYR A 65 -10.72 28.26 18.61
N PRO A 66 -11.03 29.36 19.33
CA PRO A 66 -10.80 29.45 20.79
C PRO A 66 -11.54 28.36 21.58
N HIS A 67 -12.67 27.86 21.08
CA HIS A 67 -13.40 26.74 21.70
C HIS A 67 -12.65 25.42 21.62
N LYS A 68 -11.94 25.12 20.51
CA LYS A 68 -11.11 23.93 20.37
C LYS A 68 -9.87 23.98 21.25
N GLN A 69 -9.28 25.14 21.42
CA GLN A 69 -8.11 25.34 22.27
C GLN A 69 -8.44 25.13 23.77
N ARG A 70 -9.64 25.56 24.22
CA ARG A 70 -10.12 25.29 25.59
C ARG A 70 -10.37 23.79 25.81
N ALA A 71 -10.95 23.07 24.84
CA ALA A 71 -11.18 21.64 24.94
C ALA A 71 -9.87 20.84 25.03
N LEU A 72 -8.88 21.14 24.19
CA LEU A 72 -7.57 20.48 24.20
C LEU A 72 -6.79 20.77 25.50
N LYS A 73 -6.85 21.98 26.04
CA LYS A 73 -6.24 22.31 27.34
C LYS A 73 -6.92 21.57 28.48
N SER A 74 -8.24 21.38 28.43
CA SER A 74 -8.99 20.62 29.42
C SER A 74 -8.63 19.14 29.40
N GLU A 75 -8.52 18.52 28.19
CA GLU A 75 -8.09 17.12 28.04
C GLU A 75 -6.64 16.90 28.49
N ALA A 76 -5.73 17.82 28.16
CA ALA A 76 -4.34 17.74 28.63
C ALA A 76 -4.25 17.82 30.15
N SER A 77 -5.03 18.69 30.78
CA SER A 77 -5.10 18.84 32.25
C SER A 77 -5.70 17.60 32.94
N ILE A 78 -6.68 16.93 32.30
CA ILE A 78 -7.27 15.70 32.84
C ILE A 78 -6.24 14.56 32.74
N ARG A 79 -5.56 14.40 31.61
CA ARG A 79 -4.50 13.38 31.43
C ARG A 79 -3.31 13.59 32.38
N GLU A 80 -2.95 14.82 32.65
CA GLU A 80 -1.88 15.18 33.61
C GLU A 80 -2.28 14.81 35.05
N LYS A 81 -3.55 15.05 35.43
CA LYS A 81 -4.11 14.64 36.73
C LYS A 81 -4.22 13.13 36.88
N GLU A 82 -4.61 12.40 35.82
CA GLU A 82 -4.65 10.95 35.81
C GLU A 82 -3.25 10.33 35.90
N ALA A 83 -2.26 10.92 35.20
CA ALA A 83 -0.87 10.48 35.26
C ALA A 83 -0.22 10.76 36.61
N THR A 84 -0.59 11.85 37.30
CA THR A 84 -0.12 12.17 38.65
C THR A 84 -0.82 11.32 39.72
N SER A 85 -2.10 11.00 39.55
CA SER A 85 -2.85 10.11 40.44
C SER A 85 -2.31 8.69 40.36
N SER A 86 -1.93 8.20 39.18
CA SER A 86 -1.33 6.88 38.97
C SER A 86 0.10 6.76 39.56
N ARG A 87 0.83 7.88 39.65
CA ARG A 87 2.15 7.92 40.32
C ARG A 87 2.07 8.02 41.85
N ALA A 88 0.98 8.53 42.40
CA ALA A 88 0.78 8.62 43.84
C ALA A 88 0.28 7.32 44.50
N GLY A 89 -0.11 6.31 43.69
CA GLY A 89 -0.67 5.04 44.15
C GLY A 89 0.33 3.94 44.53
N HIS A 90 1.65 4.19 44.52
CA HIS A 90 2.67 3.17 44.84
C HIS A 90 3.62 3.62 45.96
N GLN A 91 3.06 3.88 47.13
CA GLN A 91 3.80 3.81 48.39
C GLN A 91 2.92 3.07 49.42
N TYR A 92 3.11 1.78 49.56
CA TYR A 92 2.65 0.98 50.70
C TYR A 92 3.76 0.97 51.73
N PRO A 93 3.47 1.37 53.01
CA PRO A 93 4.27 0.90 54.14
C PRO A 93 3.70 -0.44 54.67
N PRO A 94 4.55 -1.36 55.18
CA PRO A 94 4.09 -2.61 55.74
C PRO A 94 3.62 -2.46 57.18
N ASP A 95 2.70 -3.37 57.59
CA ASP A 95 2.29 -3.76 58.91
C ASP A 95 1.03 -3.11 59.53
N ARG A 96 0.05 -3.93 59.68
CA ARG A 96 -0.65 -4.51 60.83
C ARG A 96 -2.09 -4.88 60.52
N LEU A 97 -2.31 -6.19 60.56
CA LEU A 97 -3.61 -6.82 60.65
C LEU A 97 -4.31 -6.49 61.98
N ASN A 98 -5.58 -6.12 61.91
CA ASN A 98 -6.56 -6.38 62.94
C ASN A 98 -7.95 -6.58 62.33
N PRO A 99 -8.63 -7.71 62.57
CA PRO A 99 -9.94 -7.98 62.00
C PRO A 99 -11.03 -7.78 63.06
N ALA A 100 -11.80 -6.72 62.92
CA ALA A 100 -13.15 -6.61 63.50
C ALA A 100 -13.76 -5.25 63.10
N GLU A 101 -14.75 -5.31 62.25
CA GLU A 101 -16.04 -4.66 62.36
C GLU A 101 -16.79 -4.64 61.03
N LEU A 102 -17.67 -5.65 60.92
CA LEU A 102 -18.80 -5.64 60.00
C LEU A 102 -19.87 -4.71 60.60
N SER A 103 -20.28 -3.70 59.85
CA SER A 103 -21.69 -3.29 59.82
C SER A 103 -21.91 -2.28 58.68
N ALA A 104 -22.78 -2.65 57.75
CA ALA A 104 -23.34 -1.76 56.77
C ALA A 104 -24.37 -0.81 57.36
N PRO A 105 -24.58 0.34 56.75
CA PRO A 105 -25.98 0.72 56.47
C PRO A 105 -26.20 1.01 54.97
N ALA A 106 -27.32 0.46 54.50
CA ALA A 106 -27.94 0.81 53.26
C ALA A 106 -28.37 2.27 53.24
N LEU A 107 -28.03 3.00 52.19
CA LEU A 107 -28.71 4.25 51.82
C LEU A 107 -29.02 4.26 50.33
N SER A 108 -30.31 4.10 50.06
CA SER A 108 -30.96 4.40 48.82
C SER A 108 -30.90 5.93 48.54
N SER A 109 -30.38 6.31 47.40
CA SER A 109 -30.78 7.55 46.72
C SER A 109 -30.48 7.42 45.21
N THR A 110 -31.51 7.14 44.48
CA THR A 110 -31.60 7.31 43.05
C THR A 110 -31.47 8.80 42.72
N THR A 111 -30.31 9.24 42.32
CA THR A 111 -30.15 10.47 41.56
C THR A 111 -29.81 10.11 40.13
N HIS A 112 -30.76 10.32 39.22
CA HIS A 112 -30.54 10.38 37.80
C HIS A 112 -29.44 11.42 37.49
N VAL A 113 -28.20 10.98 37.36
CA VAL A 113 -27.16 11.76 36.72
C VAL A 113 -27.38 11.61 35.21
N GLY A 114 -28.02 12.61 34.62
CA GLY A 114 -28.09 12.77 33.20
C GLY A 114 -26.67 12.77 32.63
N SER A 115 -26.33 11.75 31.87
CA SER A 115 -25.06 11.64 31.16
C SER A 115 -24.91 12.84 30.21
N THR A 116 -24.14 13.85 30.63
CA THR A 116 -23.68 14.91 29.74
C THR A 116 -22.84 14.26 28.64
N PRO A 117 -23.20 14.40 27.35
CA PRO A 117 -22.40 13.84 26.27
C PRO A 117 -21.00 14.41 26.33
N THR A 118 -20.01 13.54 26.34
CA THR A 118 -18.59 13.85 26.40
C THR A 118 -18.28 14.93 25.35
N ILE A 119 -17.43 15.90 25.68
CA ILE A 119 -17.03 17.01 24.81
C ILE A 119 -16.61 16.52 23.42
N LYS A 120 -16.02 15.31 23.34
CA LYS A 120 -15.65 14.61 22.11
C LYS A 120 -16.88 14.26 21.24
N ALA A 121 -17.97 13.81 21.85
CA ALA A 121 -19.24 13.54 21.14
C ALA A 121 -19.87 14.84 20.61
N ARG A 122 -19.80 15.94 21.37
CA ARG A 122 -20.27 17.26 20.92
C ARG A 122 -19.40 17.85 19.79
N LEU A 123 -18.08 17.65 19.81
CA LEU A 123 -17.17 18.07 18.73
C LEU A 123 -17.39 17.24 17.46
N ILE A 124 -17.65 15.93 17.59
CA ILE A 124 -18.03 15.07 16.47
C ILE A 124 -19.38 15.50 15.92
N ALA A 125 -20.38 15.74 16.75
CA ALA A 125 -21.70 16.21 16.33
C ALA A 125 -21.65 17.59 15.64
N SER A 126 -20.82 18.53 16.11
CA SER A 126 -20.67 19.85 15.48
C SER A 126 -19.94 19.81 14.13
N ASN A 127 -19.08 18.82 13.87
CA ASN A 127 -18.47 18.58 12.56
C ASN A 127 -19.41 17.76 11.64
N GLN A 128 -20.36 16.99 12.20
CA GLN A 128 -21.32 16.17 11.44
C GLN A 128 -22.32 17.01 10.64
N THR A 129 -22.67 18.21 11.08
CA THR A 129 -23.63 19.09 10.36
C THR A 129 -23.05 19.70 9.07
N ARG A 130 -21.77 19.53 8.78
CA ARG A 130 -21.11 20.19 7.63
C ARG A 130 -20.92 19.35 6.38
N ASN A 131 -21.04 18.02 6.44
CA ASN A 131 -20.88 17.16 5.25
C ASN A 131 -21.78 15.92 5.33
N SER A 132 -23.07 16.05 5.06
CA SER A 132 -23.91 14.93 4.70
C SER A 132 -23.51 14.45 3.29
N GLY A 133 -22.45 13.65 3.21
CA GLY A 133 -21.95 13.11 1.96
C GLY A 133 -22.76 11.88 1.56
N LYS A 134 -23.16 11.80 0.29
CA LYS A 134 -23.67 10.53 -0.25
C LYS A 134 -22.53 9.52 -0.30
N PRO A 135 -22.76 8.23 0.02
CA PRO A 135 -21.73 7.21 -0.08
C PRO A 135 -21.23 7.09 -1.53
N PRO A 136 -19.94 6.79 -1.75
CA PRO A 136 -19.39 6.64 -3.09
C PRO A 136 -20.09 5.55 -3.88
N ALA A 137 -20.22 5.74 -5.20
CA ALA A 137 -20.78 4.73 -6.09
C ALA A 137 -19.94 3.43 -6.00
N HIS A 138 -20.63 2.30 -5.79
CA HIS A 138 -19.97 1.01 -5.82
C HIS A 138 -19.97 0.48 -7.26
N ILE A 139 -18.78 0.28 -7.83
CA ILE A 139 -18.59 -0.37 -9.12
C ILE A 139 -17.90 -1.69 -8.88
N PRO A 140 -18.62 -2.82 -8.99
CA PRO A 140 -18.06 -4.14 -8.76
C PRO A 140 -16.93 -4.44 -9.75
N SER A 141 -15.93 -5.21 -9.33
CA SER A 141 -14.89 -5.69 -10.23
C SER A 141 -15.47 -6.69 -11.23
N LEU A 142 -14.88 -6.77 -12.44
CA LEU A 142 -15.25 -7.79 -13.42
C LEU A 142 -15.21 -9.21 -12.85
N ARG A 143 -14.35 -9.46 -11.87
CA ARG A 143 -14.24 -10.75 -11.17
C ARG A 143 -15.45 -11.09 -10.32
N SER A 144 -16.18 -10.11 -9.82
CA SER A 144 -17.39 -10.33 -9.03
C SER A 144 -18.50 -10.96 -9.87
N PHE A 145 -18.47 -10.77 -11.19
CA PHE A 145 -19.45 -11.37 -12.10
C PHE A 145 -19.16 -12.85 -12.39
N VAL A 146 -17.89 -13.26 -12.39
CA VAL A 146 -17.50 -14.64 -12.67
C VAL A 146 -16.54 -15.17 -11.58
N PRO A 147 -17.07 -15.51 -10.39
CA PRO A 147 -16.24 -15.93 -9.24
C PRO A 147 -15.38 -17.17 -9.52
N SER A 148 -15.88 -18.12 -10.34
CA SER A 148 -15.13 -19.35 -10.70
C SER A 148 -13.88 -19.05 -11.53
N ALA A 149 -13.96 -18.14 -12.50
CA ALA A 149 -12.79 -17.65 -13.24
C ALA A 149 -11.83 -16.89 -12.32
N GLY A 150 -12.36 -16.14 -11.35
CA GLY A 150 -11.57 -15.47 -10.32
C GLY A 150 -10.71 -16.44 -9.51
N LYS A 151 -11.25 -17.58 -9.11
CA LYS A 151 -10.51 -18.65 -8.40
C LYS A 151 -9.31 -19.16 -9.21
N LEU A 152 -9.53 -19.49 -10.49
CA LEU A 152 -8.48 -19.95 -11.37
C LEU A 152 -7.39 -18.89 -11.56
N LEU A 153 -7.77 -17.63 -11.79
CA LEU A 153 -6.84 -16.54 -12.03
C LEU A 153 -6.00 -16.16 -10.81
N ASP A 154 -6.51 -16.39 -9.60
CA ASP A 154 -5.82 -16.13 -8.34
C ASP A 154 -4.98 -17.33 -7.84
N TYR A 155 -5.03 -18.51 -8.53
CA TYR A 155 -4.20 -19.66 -8.21
C TYR A 155 -2.72 -19.34 -8.43
N HIS A 156 -1.83 -19.75 -7.50
CA HIS A 156 -0.40 -19.44 -7.52
C HIS A 156 0.42 -20.62 -8.06
N VAL A 157 1.28 -20.32 -9.02
CA VAL A 157 2.28 -21.24 -9.57
C VAL A 157 3.65 -20.53 -9.51
N MET A 158 4.63 -21.15 -8.88
CA MET A 158 6.01 -20.63 -8.77
C MET A 158 6.10 -19.19 -8.25
N GLY A 159 5.23 -18.81 -7.31
CA GLY A 159 5.22 -17.46 -6.71
C GLY A 159 4.46 -16.38 -7.51
N TYR A 160 3.91 -16.74 -8.67
CA TYR A 160 3.05 -15.87 -9.48
C TYR A 160 1.62 -16.42 -9.52
N ASN A 161 0.61 -15.56 -9.53
CA ASN A 161 -0.74 -16.02 -9.83
C ASN A 161 -0.94 -16.21 -11.35
N ILE A 162 -1.89 -17.06 -11.74
CA ILE A 162 -2.14 -17.38 -13.16
C ILE A 162 -2.36 -16.12 -14.00
N ARG A 163 -3.02 -15.11 -13.45
CA ARG A 163 -3.22 -13.81 -14.13
C ARG A 163 -1.89 -13.13 -14.45
N GLN A 164 -0.93 -13.13 -13.50
CA GLN A 164 0.40 -12.58 -13.76
C GLN A 164 1.13 -13.37 -14.83
N LEU A 165 1.03 -14.71 -14.78
CA LEU A 165 1.61 -15.57 -15.81
C LEU A 165 0.99 -15.31 -17.19
N LEU A 166 -0.33 -15.12 -17.28
CA LEU A 166 -0.99 -14.78 -18.55
C LEU A 166 -0.50 -13.43 -19.11
N ILE A 167 -0.35 -12.40 -18.25
CA ILE A 167 0.19 -11.11 -18.68
C ILE A 167 1.63 -11.27 -19.19
N LEU A 168 2.47 -12.01 -18.46
CA LEU A 168 3.86 -12.25 -18.85
C LEU A 168 3.97 -13.08 -20.12
N SER A 169 3.14 -14.12 -20.29
CA SER A 169 3.11 -14.96 -21.49
C SER A 169 2.64 -14.16 -22.70
N ALA A 170 1.61 -13.34 -22.56
CA ALA A 170 1.14 -12.47 -23.63
C ALA A 170 2.22 -11.44 -24.04
N TYR A 171 2.90 -10.84 -23.07
CA TYR A 171 4.00 -9.94 -23.33
C TYR A 171 5.17 -10.65 -24.03
N LEU A 172 5.56 -11.84 -23.54
CA LEU A 172 6.61 -12.64 -24.17
C LEU A 172 6.23 -13.02 -25.62
N ALA A 173 4.96 -13.38 -25.86
CA ALA A 173 4.48 -13.69 -27.21
C ALA A 173 4.62 -12.49 -28.16
N VAL A 174 4.28 -11.27 -27.70
CA VAL A 174 4.46 -10.04 -28.47
C VAL A 174 5.94 -9.82 -28.83
N ILE A 175 6.84 -9.97 -27.86
CA ILE A 175 8.29 -9.84 -28.08
C ILE A 175 8.81 -10.91 -29.04
N CYS A 176 8.37 -12.17 -28.90
CA CYS A 176 8.75 -13.25 -29.82
C CYS A 176 8.23 -12.99 -31.24
N ILE A 177 6.97 -12.59 -31.40
CA ILE A 177 6.41 -12.23 -32.72
C ILE A 177 7.23 -11.09 -33.33
N ALA A 178 7.48 -10.04 -32.56
CA ALA A 178 8.28 -8.90 -33.02
C ALA A 178 9.70 -9.32 -33.43
N MET A 179 10.30 -10.27 -32.75
CA MET A 179 11.66 -10.74 -33.05
C MET A 179 11.74 -11.66 -34.25
N PHE A 180 10.76 -12.57 -34.44
CA PHE A 180 10.86 -13.69 -35.39
C PHE A 180 9.94 -13.54 -36.60
N TYR A 181 8.88 -12.74 -36.55
CA TYR A 181 7.94 -12.59 -37.65
C TYR A 181 8.60 -11.96 -38.87
N GLN A 182 8.58 -12.64 -40.00
CA GLN A 182 9.20 -12.21 -41.27
C GLN A 182 10.66 -11.75 -41.15
N SER A 183 11.42 -12.32 -40.23
CA SER A 183 12.83 -11.99 -40.01
C SER A 183 13.61 -13.25 -39.63
N ASN A 184 14.80 -13.38 -40.18
CA ASN A 184 15.75 -14.37 -39.73
C ASN A 184 16.68 -13.74 -38.68
N PRO A 185 16.58 -14.12 -37.41
CA PRO A 185 17.37 -13.49 -36.35
C PRO A 185 18.88 -13.65 -36.51
N ARG A 186 19.33 -14.69 -37.23
CA ARG A 186 20.76 -14.92 -37.47
C ARG A 186 21.36 -13.94 -38.46
N SER A 187 20.58 -13.46 -39.43
CA SER A 187 21.02 -12.45 -40.43
C SER A 187 20.66 -11.01 -40.03
N ASN A 188 19.55 -10.84 -39.32
CA ASN A 188 19.07 -9.51 -38.90
C ASN A 188 19.13 -9.34 -37.36
N THR A 189 20.35 -9.23 -36.83
CA THR A 189 20.57 -9.04 -35.39
C THR A 189 20.18 -7.64 -34.91
N ASN A 190 20.07 -6.65 -35.82
CA ASN A 190 19.68 -5.26 -35.50
C ASN A 190 18.27 -5.19 -34.93
N ARG A 191 17.37 -6.07 -35.39
CA ARG A 191 15.99 -6.13 -34.92
C ARG A 191 15.87 -6.32 -33.41
N ALA A 192 16.75 -7.13 -32.82
CA ALA A 192 16.82 -7.30 -31.38
C ALA A 192 17.26 -6.03 -30.66
N GLY A 193 18.20 -5.26 -31.23
CA GLY A 193 18.61 -3.94 -30.72
C GLY A 193 17.46 -2.92 -30.74
N PHE A 194 16.69 -2.86 -31.82
CA PHE A 194 15.50 -2.00 -31.91
C PHE A 194 14.42 -2.40 -30.92
N LEU A 195 14.23 -3.70 -30.65
CA LEU A 195 13.34 -4.16 -29.58
C LEU A 195 13.74 -3.64 -28.22
N VAL A 196 15.04 -3.66 -27.88
CA VAL A 196 15.52 -3.08 -26.61
C VAL A 196 15.13 -1.62 -26.52
N MET A 197 15.28 -0.87 -27.59
CA MET A 197 14.99 0.57 -27.61
C MET A 197 13.48 0.85 -27.42
N SER A 198 12.59 0.14 -28.10
CA SER A 198 11.15 0.28 -27.96
C SER A 198 10.64 -0.03 -26.55
N GLN A 199 11.34 -0.91 -25.81
CA GLN A 199 10.94 -1.26 -24.45
C GLN A 199 11.43 -0.27 -23.37
N MET A 200 12.36 0.65 -23.69
CA MET A 200 12.88 1.61 -22.72
C MET A 200 11.79 2.48 -22.06
N PRO A 201 10.91 3.17 -22.77
CA PRO A 201 9.86 3.98 -22.18
C PRO A 201 8.92 3.18 -21.28
N ILE A 202 8.63 1.93 -21.65
CA ILE A 202 7.77 1.03 -20.89
C ILE A 202 8.42 0.65 -19.57
N ALA A 203 9.70 0.26 -19.60
CA ALA A 203 10.47 -0.03 -18.41
C ALA A 203 10.47 1.15 -17.43
N PHE A 204 10.65 2.40 -17.95
CA PHE A 204 10.58 3.61 -17.14
C PHE A 204 9.17 3.87 -16.58
N ALA A 205 8.14 3.79 -17.42
CA ALA A 205 6.76 3.99 -16.99
C ALA A 205 6.33 3.02 -15.88
N LEU A 206 6.80 1.76 -15.95
CA LEU A 206 6.52 0.73 -14.94
C LEU A 206 7.39 0.87 -13.68
N GLY A 207 8.59 1.46 -13.78
CA GLY A 207 9.51 1.66 -12.67
C GLY A 207 9.25 2.94 -11.86
N THR A 208 8.52 3.93 -12.39
CA THR A 208 8.20 5.18 -11.72
C THR A 208 7.05 5.03 -10.73
N LYS A 209 7.13 5.70 -9.57
CA LYS A 209 6.13 5.58 -8.49
C LYS A 209 4.84 6.34 -8.77
N ASN A 210 4.94 7.50 -9.44
CA ASN A 210 3.80 8.29 -9.89
C ASN A 210 3.58 8.09 -11.41
N SER A 211 3.49 6.82 -11.82
CA SER A 211 3.33 6.42 -13.20
C SER A 211 1.99 6.89 -13.78
N VAL A 212 1.99 7.31 -15.04
CA VAL A 212 0.77 7.57 -15.81
C VAL A 212 -0.14 6.34 -15.81
N ILE A 213 0.42 5.14 -15.87
CA ILE A 213 -0.33 3.88 -15.79
C ILE A 213 -1.10 3.79 -14.47
N THR A 214 -0.48 4.15 -13.33
CA THR A 214 -1.14 4.17 -12.02
C THR A 214 -2.28 5.19 -11.96
N ILE A 215 -2.10 6.36 -12.57
CA ILE A 215 -3.13 7.42 -12.62
C ILE A 215 -4.33 6.94 -13.43
N LEU A 216 -4.10 6.35 -14.60
CA LEU A 216 -5.14 5.93 -15.53
C LEU A 216 -5.90 4.68 -15.05
N THR A 217 -5.17 3.70 -14.50
CA THR A 217 -5.76 2.39 -14.12
C THR A 217 -6.10 2.27 -12.63
N GLY A 218 -5.55 3.12 -11.78
CA GLY A 218 -5.64 2.99 -10.33
C GLY A 218 -4.82 1.82 -9.74
N ILE A 219 -4.03 1.11 -10.56
CA ILE A 219 -3.17 0.02 -10.11
C ILE A 219 -1.87 0.61 -9.56
N SER A 220 -1.52 0.30 -8.31
CA SER A 220 -0.28 0.82 -7.70
C SER A 220 0.97 0.28 -8.42
N TYR A 221 2.04 1.06 -8.46
CA TYR A 221 3.30 0.66 -9.07
C TYR A 221 3.87 -0.63 -8.46
N GLU A 222 3.62 -0.87 -7.18
CA GLU A 222 4.06 -2.09 -6.47
C GLU A 222 3.45 -3.35 -7.09
N LYS A 223 2.17 -3.26 -7.50
CA LYS A 223 1.48 -4.34 -8.21
C LYS A 223 1.92 -4.49 -9.66
N LEU A 224 2.59 -3.50 -10.25
CA LEU A 224 3.12 -3.51 -11.62
C LEU A 224 4.62 -3.83 -11.66
N ASN A 225 5.33 -3.77 -10.54
CA ASN A 225 6.78 -3.94 -10.49
C ASN A 225 7.27 -5.31 -11.00
N PHE A 226 6.43 -6.36 -10.91
CA PHE A 226 6.78 -7.66 -11.50
C PHE A 226 6.91 -7.56 -13.03
N VAL A 227 6.08 -6.75 -13.69
CA VAL A 227 6.18 -6.51 -15.15
C VAL A 227 7.46 -5.75 -15.47
N HIS A 228 7.78 -4.69 -14.71
CA HIS A 228 9.05 -3.95 -14.86
C HIS A 228 10.28 -4.89 -14.84
N ARG A 229 10.31 -5.82 -13.89
CA ARG A 229 11.41 -6.80 -13.78
C ARG A 229 11.51 -7.71 -15.00
N TRP A 230 10.38 -8.19 -15.51
CA TRP A 230 10.37 -9.07 -16.70
C TRP A 230 10.69 -8.30 -17.97
N VAL A 231 10.20 -7.07 -18.13
CA VAL A 231 10.60 -6.19 -19.24
C VAL A 231 12.13 -6.01 -19.24
N GLY A 232 12.73 -5.67 -18.10
CA GLY A 232 14.18 -5.53 -17.98
C GLY A 232 14.96 -6.81 -18.33
N GLN A 233 14.48 -7.98 -17.89
CA GLN A 233 15.11 -9.26 -18.25
C GLN A 233 14.99 -9.57 -19.76
N LEU A 234 13.85 -9.30 -20.38
CA LEU A 234 13.67 -9.50 -21.82
C LEU A 234 14.49 -8.50 -22.63
N MET A 235 14.63 -7.25 -22.18
CA MET A 235 15.55 -6.27 -22.78
C MET A 235 16.99 -6.80 -22.72
N PHE A 236 17.42 -7.32 -21.58
CA PHE A 236 18.77 -7.91 -21.45
C PHE A 236 18.97 -9.10 -22.40
N LEU A 237 18.02 -10.02 -22.48
CA LEU A 237 18.10 -11.18 -23.38
C LEU A 237 18.14 -10.75 -24.85
N ALA A 238 17.33 -9.79 -25.25
CA ALA A 238 17.34 -9.25 -26.62
C ALA A 238 18.67 -8.52 -26.91
N SER A 239 19.19 -7.76 -25.96
CA SER A 239 20.49 -7.09 -26.07
C SER A 239 21.65 -8.08 -26.16
N LEU A 240 21.62 -9.16 -25.37
CA LEU A 240 22.58 -10.25 -25.43
C LEU A 240 22.57 -10.93 -26.81
N PHE A 241 21.36 -11.20 -27.32
CA PHE A 241 21.20 -11.77 -28.67
C PHE A 241 21.77 -10.84 -29.75
N HIS A 242 21.47 -9.54 -29.67
CA HIS A 242 22.04 -8.53 -30.58
C HIS A 242 23.56 -8.50 -30.52
N PHE A 243 24.11 -8.41 -29.30
CA PHE A 243 25.55 -8.33 -29.05
C PHE A 243 26.32 -9.56 -29.57
N VAL A 244 25.85 -10.77 -29.20
CA VAL A 244 26.47 -12.02 -29.66
C VAL A 244 26.36 -12.18 -31.17
N GLY A 245 25.19 -11.82 -31.75
CA GLY A 245 24.99 -11.86 -33.19
C GLY A 245 25.94 -10.94 -33.95
N LYS A 246 26.16 -9.73 -33.47
CA LYS A 246 27.17 -8.79 -34.03
C LYS A 246 28.58 -9.33 -33.89
N LEU A 247 28.94 -9.85 -32.73
CA LEU A 247 30.24 -10.45 -32.47
C LEU A 247 30.55 -11.58 -33.47
N VAL A 248 29.58 -12.48 -33.70
CA VAL A 248 29.72 -13.58 -34.68
C VAL A 248 29.89 -13.05 -36.09
N ILE A 249 29.14 -12.01 -36.49
CA ILE A 249 29.24 -11.43 -37.83
C ILE A 249 30.61 -10.77 -38.01
N PHE A 250 31.07 -9.94 -37.07
CA PHE A 250 32.35 -9.25 -37.13
C PHE A 250 33.55 -10.21 -37.14
N THR A 251 33.47 -11.30 -36.38
CA THR A 251 34.49 -12.35 -36.38
C THR A 251 34.53 -13.06 -37.73
N ARG A 252 33.39 -13.44 -38.31
CA ARG A 252 33.32 -14.11 -39.62
C ARG A 252 33.83 -13.25 -40.76
N LEU A 253 33.60 -11.94 -40.69
CA LEU A 253 34.06 -10.99 -41.70
C LEU A 253 35.50 -10.51 -41.48
N ASN A 254 36.13 -10.91 -40.37
CA ASN A 254 37.48 -10.50 -39.96
C ASN A 254 37.63 -8.97 -39.84
N ILE A 255 36.60 -8.28 -39.41
CA ILE A 255 36.55 -6.80 -39.22
C ILE A 255 36.47 -6.37 -37.77
N MET A 256 36.74 -7.27 -36.84
CA MET A 256 36.52 -7.09 -35.41
C MET A 256 37.19 -5.81 -34.84
N SER A 257 38.43 -5.54 -35.21
CA SER A 257 39.19 -4.40 -34.64
C SER A 257 38.62 -3.05 -35.06
N ALA A 258 38.15 -2.90 -36.32
CA ALA A 258 37.54 -1.69 -36.82
C ALA A 258 36.16 -1.46 -36.20
N GLU A 259 35.31 -2.49 -36.21
CA GLU A 259 33.92 -2.41 -35.75
C GLU A 259 33.81 -2.23 -34.23
N VAL A 260 34.71 -2.81 -33.44
CA VAL A 260 34.72 -2.60 -31.97
C VAL A 260 35.01 -1.14 -31.64
N SER A 261 35.92 -0.48 -32.39
CA SER A 261 36.21 0.95 -32.20
C SER A 261 34.98 1.83 -32.50
N GLU A 262 34.28 1.55 -33.59
CA GLU A 262 33.09 2.31 -34.01
C GLU A 262 31.89 2.05 -33.07
N HIS A 263 31.74 0.82 -32.56
CA HIS A 263 30.61 0.41 -31.74
C HIS A 263 30.87 0.43 -30.23
N THR A 264 31.90 1.15 -29.76
CA THR A 264 32.26 1.26 -28.31
C THR A 264 31.07 1.63 -27.43
N TRP A 265 30.24 2.54 -27.87
CA TRP A 265 29.05 2.94 -27.09
C TRP A 265 27.98 1.85 -27.02
N GLY A 266 27.91 0.97 -27.99
CA GLY A 266 27.09 -0.24 -27.92
C GLY A 266 27.57 -1.21 -26.85
N ILE A 267 28.90 -1.37 -26.72
CA ILE A 267 29.51 -2.19 -25.65
C ILE A 267 29.22 -1.57 -24.28
N VAL A 268 29.32 -0.24 -24.16
CA VAL A 268 28.98 0.47 -22.90
C VAL A 268 27.50 0.26 -22.55
N ALA A 269 26.60 0.40 -23.52
CA ALA A 269 25.16 0.19 -23.32
C ALA A 269 24.85 -1.27 -22.88
N PHE A 270 25.46 -2.25 -23.56
CA PHE A 270 25.29 -3.65 -23.21
C PHE A 270 25.83 -3.98 -21.81
N SER A 271 27.05 -3.49 -21.48
CA SER A 271 27.67 -3.68 -20.16
C SER A 271 26.81 -3.07 -19.05
N ALA A 272 26.30 -1.85 -19.28
CA ALA A 272 25.40 -1.18 -18.34
C ALA A 272 24.08 -1.94 -18.14
N LEU A 273 23.46 -2.43 -19.22
CA LEU A 273 22.24 -3.23 -19.15
C LEU A 273 22.49 -4.58 -18.46
N SER A 274 23.67 -5.18 -18.68
CA SER A 274 24.10 -6.38 -17.96
C SER A 274 24.22 -6.15 -16.46
N LEU A 275 24.83 -5.02 -16.07
CA LEU A 275 24.91 -4.61 -14.66
C LEU A 275 23.52 -4.41 -14.06
N LEU A 276 22.58 -3.78 -14.79
CA LEU A 276 21.20 -3.61 -14.39
C LEU A 276 20.49 -4.95 -14.18
N ALA A 277 20.61 -5.88 -15.12
CA ALA A 277 19.95 -7.18 -15.06
C ALA A 277 20.49 -8.07 -13.93
N VAL A 278 21.82 -8.21 -13.85
CA VAL A 278 22.51 -9.05 -12.84
C VAL A 278 22.39 -8.43 -11.45
N GLY A 279 22.64 -7.12 -11.32
CA GLY A 279 22.56 -6.41 -10.05
C GLY A 279 21.13 -6.37 -9.47
N SER A 280 20.10 -6.51 -10.32
CA SER A 280 18.69 -6.58 -9.88
C SER A 280 18.23 -7.98 -9.47
N HIS A 281 19.10 -8.97 -9.49
CA HIS A 281 18.75 -10.33 -9.06
C HIS A 281 18.25 -10.34 -7.61
N PRO A 282 17.20 -11.11 -7.27
CA PRO A 282 16.56 -11.12 -5.95
C PRO A 282 17.54 -11.35 -4.79
N TRP A 283 18.59 -12.13 -5.01
CA TRP A 283 19.62 -12.42 -4.01
C TRP A 283 20.39 -11.16 -3.59
N PHE A 284 20.87 -10.33 -4.55
CA PHE A 284 21.56 -9.07 -4.25
C PHE A 284 20.63 -8.08 -3.55
N ARG A 285 19.42 -7.96 -4.07
CA ARG A 285 18.42 -7.05 -3.51
C ARG A 285 18.05 -7.40 -2.07
N ALA A 286 17.99 -8.69 -1.72
CA ALA A 286 17.64 -9.14 -0.37
C ALA A 286 18.79 -8.96 0.64
N ARG A 287 20.06 -9.02 0.18
CA ARG A 287 21.23 -8.99 1.09
C ARG A 287 21.94 -7.65 1.14
N VAL A 288 22.01 -6.95 0.02
CA VAL A 288 22.79 -5.71 -0.13
C VAL A 288 21.97 -4.67 -0.90
N TYR A 289 20.82 -4.31 -0.37
CA TYR A 289 19.87 -3.40 -1.03
C TYR A 289 20.51 -2.07 -1.45
N GLY A 290 21.40 -1.49 -0.64
CA GLY A 290 22.12 -0.26 -0.99
C GLY A 290 22.97 -0.41 -2.24
N LEU A 291 23.72 -1.53 -2.37
CA LEU A 291 24.53 -1.81 -3.55
C LEU A 291 23.65 -1.97 -4.79
N PHE A 292 22.57 -2.74 -4.68
CA PHE A 292 21.57 -2.85 -5.76
C PHE A 292 21.07 -1.46 -6.19
N PHE A 293 20.66 -0.62 -5.25
CA PHE A 293 20.05 0.68 -5.57
C PHE A 293 21.03 1.59 -6.30
N TYR A 294 22.26 1.75 -5.79
CA TYR A 294 23.26 2.62 -6.41
C TYR A 294 23.77 2.08 -7.75
N SER A 295 24.02 0.77 -7.85
CA SER A 295 24.44 0.15 -9.11
C SER A 295 23.34 0.26 -10.18
N HIS A 296 22.07 0.17 -9.78
CA HIS A 296 20.92 0.36 -10.69
C HIS A 296 20.85 1.78 -11.23
N ILE A 297 21.04 2.80 -10.41
CA ILE A 297 21.06 4.21 -10.85
C ILE A 297 22.26 4.48 -11.77
N ILE A 298 23.47 4.04 -11.39
CA ILE A 298 24.69 4.21 -12.19
C ILE A 298 24.55 3.49 -13.54
N GLY A 299 24.11 2.22 -13.50
CA GLY A 299 23.88 1.43 -14.71
C GLY A 299 22.83 2.05 -15.62
N LEU A 300 21.77 2.62 -15.05
CA LEU A 300 20.72 3.30 -15.82
C LEU A 300 21.27 4.54 -16.55
N ILE A 301 22.05 5.38 -15.88
CA ILE A 301 22.65 6.56 -16.49
C ILE A 301 23.62 6.14 -17.60
N ALA A 302 24.50 5.16 -17.34
CA ALA A 302 25.44 4.65 -18.33
C ALA A 302 24.73 4.04 -19.54
N PHE A 303 23.63 3.28 -19.32
CA PHE A 303 22.81 2.71 -20.38
C PHE A 303 22.17 3.79 -21.26
N MET A 304 21.60 4.83 -20.66
CA MET A 304 20.98 5.94 -21.39
C MET A 304 21.99 6.69 -22.27
N ILE A 305 23.19 6.99 -21.71
CA ILE A 305 24.27 7.64 -22.45
C ILE A 305 24.78 6.72 -23.57
N GLY A 306 24.99 5.44 -23.27
CA GLY A 306 25.41 4.43 -24.23
C GLY A 306 24.47 4.32 -25.41
N MET A 307 23.16 4.22 -25.14
CA MET A 307 22.11 4.15 -26.19
C MET A 307 22.07 5.41 -27.05
N TRP A 308 22.13 6.59 -26.43
CA TRP A 308 22.15 7.87 -27.16
C TRP A 308 23.32 7.96 -28.13
N LYS A 309 24.52 7.56 -27.67
CA LYS A 309 25.75 7.61 -28.47
C LYS A 309 25.85 6.48 -29.50
N HIS A 310 25.25 5.30 -29.19
CA HIS A 310 25.29 4.15 -30.07
C HIS A 310 24.38 4.30 -31.31
N GLN A 311 23.21 4.95 -31.12
CA GLN A 311 22.22 5.15 -32.18
C GLN A 311 21.74 6.61 -32.19
N PRO A 312 22.60 7.57 -32.61
CA PRO A 312 22.31 9.00 -32.46
C PRO A 312 21.13 9.48 -33.32
N GLU A 313 20.77 8.73 -34.35
CA GLU A 313 19.66 9.11 -35.25
C GLU A 313 18.29 8.65 -34.72
N VAL A 314 18.23 7.53 -34.01
CA VAL A 314 16.97 6.88 -33.62
C VAL A 314 16.74 6.90 -32.12
N ALA A 315 17.78 6.79 -31.29
CA ALA A 315 17.64 6.69 -29.83
C ALA A 315 17.20 7.99 -29.11
N PRO A 316 17.51 9.22 -29.58
CA PRO A 316 17.22 10.44 -28.84
C PRO A 316 15.76 10.59 -28.39
N PRO A 317 14.72 10.35 -29.18
CA PRO A 317 13.33 10.48 -28.74
C PRO A 317 12.97 9.46 -27.64
N TYR A 318 13.51 8.24 -27.67
CA TYR A 318 13.29 7.24 -26.64
C TYR A 318 13.96 7.64 -25.32
N VAL A 319 15.22 8.09 -25.39
CA VAL A 319 15.96 8.58 -24.24
C VAL A 319 15.30 9.81 -23.63
N ALA A 320 14.88 10.77 -24.47
CA ALA A 320 14.17 11.97 -24.02
C ALA A 320 12.84 11.60 -23.33
N THR A 321 12.09 10.64 -23.87
CA THR A 321 10.85 10.13 -23.26
C THR A 321 11.13 9.51 -21.88
N CYS A 322 12.16 8.71 -21.75
CA CYS A 322 12.57 8.13 -20.46
C CYS A 322 12.94 9.20 -19.45
N ILE A 323 13.73 10.20 -19.85
CA ILE A 323 14.09 11.35 -18.99
C ILE A 323 12.84 12.12 -18.60
N GLY A 324 11.93 12.39 -19.53
CA GLY A 324 10.66 13.07 -19.27
C GLY A 324 9.78 12.34 -18.26
N LEU A 325 9.62 11.02 -18.41
CA LEU A 325 8.87 10.19 -17.48
C LEU A 325 9.49 10.21 -16.06
N TYR A 326 10.82 10.09 -15.97
CA TYR A 326 11.52 10.16 -14.70
C TYR A 326 11.43 11.56 -14.07
N ALA A 327 11.63 12.61 -14.86
CA ALA A 327 11.52 14.01 -14.40
C ALA A 327 10.10 14.30 -13.87
N ALA A 328 9.06 13.87 -14.58
CA ALA A 328 7.67 14.02 -14.15
C ALA A 328 7.40 13.32 -12.81
N ASP A 329 7.94 12.11 -12.61
CA ASP A 329 7.87 11.42 -11.33
C ASP A 329 8.59 12.18 -10.21
N GLN A 330 9.81 12.70 -10.45
CA GLN A 330 10.54 13.48 -9.45
C GLN A 330 9.86 14.79 -9.10
N VAL A 331 9.34 15.52 -10.08
CA VAL A 331 8.54 16.75 -9.85
C VAL A 331 7.29 16.43 -9.03
N SER A 332 6.59 15.35 -9.37
CA SER A 332 5.42 14.89 -8.61
C SER A 332 5.78 14.54 -7.17
N ARG A 333 6.93 13.88 -6.94
CA ARG A 333 7.43 13.57 -5.58
C ARG A 333 7.76 14.84 -4.80
N LEU A 334 8.45 15.79 -5.44
CA LEU A 334 8.81 17.04 -4.80
C LEU A 334 7.56 17.84 -4.41
N ALA A 335 6.58 17.94 -5.30
CA ALA A 335 5.30 18.60 -5.02
C ALA A 335 4.53 17.97 -3.86
N LYS A 336 4.64 16.65 -3.68
CA LYS A 336 3.99 15.90 -2.58
C LYS A 336 4.79 15.90 -1.27
N THR A 337 6.05 16.30 -1.29
CA THR A 337 6.91 16.29 -0.09
C THR A 337 6.48 17.39 0.88
N ARG A 338 6.43 17.06 2.17
CA ARG A 338 6.13 18.00 3.27
C ARG A 338 7.20 17.86 4.33
N LEU A 339 7.89 18.96 4.63
CA LEU A 339 8.82 19.07 5.75
C LEU A 339 8.04 19.45 7.01
N ARG A 340 8.08 18.61 8.05
CA ARG A 340 7.32 18.82 9.29
C ARG A 340 8.09 18.28 10.49
N LYS A 341 7.94 18.98 11.63
CA LYS A 341 8.39 18.48 12.93
C LYS A 341 7.45 17.39 13.41
N ALA A 342 8.03 16.31 13.90
CA ALA A 342 7.33 15.17 14.45
C ALA A 342 7.73 14.97 15.93
N ILE A 343 6.80 14.49 16.72
CA ILE A 343 7.03 14.07 18.10
C ILE A 343 7.20 12.56 18.09
N LEU A 344 8.33 12.08 18.58
CA LEU A 344 8.65 10.66 18.69
C LEU A 344 8.39 10.20 20.14
N THR A 345 7.67 9.09 20.27
CA THR A 345 7.42 8.45 21.58
C THR A 345 7.69 6.96 21.45
N ALA A 346 8.54 6.42 22.30
CA ALA A 346 8.77 4.98 22.35
C ALA A 346 7.57 4.28 23.00
N VAL A 347 7.15 3.15 22.42
CA VAL A 347 6.11 2.25 22.93
C VAL A 347 6.75 0.90 23.19
N PRO A 348 7.27 0.66 24.42
CA PRO A 348 8.03 -0.55 24.74
C PRO A 348 7.24 -1.85 24.54
N GLU A 349 5.95 -1.87 24.87
CA GLU A 349 5.05 -3.03 24.78
C GLU A 349 4.93 -3.55 23.34
N LEU A 350 5.10 -2.67 22.37
CA LEU A 350 5.04 -3.02 20.95
C LEU A 350 6.44 -3.14 20.32
N GLY A 351 7.50 -2.72 21.01
CA GLY A 351 8.81 -2.52 20.43
C GLY A 351 8.75 -1.55 19.23
N ALA A 352 8.01 -0.46 19.38
CA ALA A 352 7.69 0.44 18.28
C ALA A 352 7.87 1.92 18.67
N THR A 353 8.05 2.77 17.66
CA THR A 353 8.05 4.22 17.79
C THR A 353 6.73 4.78 17.31
N HIS A 354 6.04 5.50 18.15
CA HIS A 354 4.88 6.30 17.78
C HIS A 354 5.37 7.67 17.28
N ILE A 355 5.01 8.03 16.05
CA ILE A 355 5.37 9.29 15.42
C ILE A 355 4.09 10.11 15.26
N TYR A 356 4.04 11.25 15.91
CA TYR A 356 2.93 12.19 15.78
C TYR A 356 3.38 13.47 15.07
N VAL A 357 2.68 13.80 13.98
CA VAL A 357 2.94 14.99 13.17
C VAL A 357 1.78 15.96 13.33
N PRO A 358 1.94 17.00 14.14
CA PRO A 358 0.88 17.97 14.39
C PRO A 358 0.53 18.76 13.12
N ARG A 359 -0.74 19.17 13.00
CA ARG A 359 -1.25 20.05 11.93
C ARG A 359 -1.28 19.42 10.52
N LEU A 360 -0.97 18.14 10.37
CA LEU A 360 -1.28 17.39 9.17
C LEU A 360 -2.55 16.59 9.45
N ASP A 361 -3.71 17.16 9.10
CA ASP A 361 -5.02 16.63 9.49
C ASP A 361 -5.89 16.18 8.32
N LYS A 362 -5.45 16.41 7.06
CA LYS A 362 -6.20 16.13 5.84
C LYS A 362 -5.31 15.67 4.69
N GLY A 363 -5.96 15.13 3.65
CA GLY A 363 -5.32 14.83 2.38
C GLY A 363 -4.86 13.40 2.23
N TRP A 364 -5.14 12.51 3.18
CA TRP A 364 -4.94 11.06 3.02
C TRP A 364 -6.27 10.30 3.07
N VAL A 365 -6.22 9.09 2.60
CA VAL A 365 -7.29 8.11 2.72
C VAL A 365 -6.90 7.09 3.77
N ALA A 366 -7.86 6.61 4.57
CA ALA A 366 -7.62 5.57 5.57
C ALA A 366 -6.96 4.33 4.94
N GLY A 367 -5.96 3.77 5.61
CA GLY A 367 -5.13 2.68 5.13
C GLY A 367 -4.03 3.10 4.15
N GLN A 368 -3.89 4.39 3.84
CA GLN A 368 -2.80 4.89 2.99
C GLN A 368 -1.47 4.87 3.75
N HIS A 369 -0.39 4.58 3.03
CA HIS A 369 0.96 4.72 3.56
C HIS A 369 1.61 6.04 3.14
N VAL A 370 2.50 6.53 3.99
CA VAL A 370 3.42 7.63 3.70
C VAL A 370 4.84 7.10 3.74
N ARG A 371 5.71 7.73 2.98
CA ARG A 371 7.16 7.46 3.07
C ARG A 371 7.79 8.54 3.91
N ILE A 372 8.47 8.15 4.97
CA ILE A 372 9.19 9.08 5.85
C ILE A 372 10.69 9.01 5.60
N ARG A 373 11.32 10.15 5.73
CA ARG A 373 12.77 10.32 5.78
C ARG A 373 13.07 11.17 7.02
N VAL A 374 14.04 10.78 7.80
CA VAL A 374 14.46 11.49 8.99
C VAL A 374 15.76 12.20 8.72
N LEU A 375 15.75 13.54 8.69
CA LEU A 375 16.92 14.37 8.43
C LEU A 375 17.76 14.50 9.70
N SER A 376 18.30 13.37 10.18
CA SER A 376 19.15 13.34 11.38
C SER A 376 20.20 12.23 11.23
N PHE A 377 21.41 12.51 11.69
CA PHE A 377 22.46 11.49 11.79
C PHE A 377 22.17 10.44 12.87
N GLY A 378 21.19 10.70 13.76
CA GLY A 378 20.75 9.75 14.78
C GLY A 378 20.17 8.44 14.22
N VAL A 379 19.72 8.43 12.96
CA VAL A 379 19.27 7.20 12.25
C VAL A 379 20.40 6.49 11.48
N GLY A 380 21.66 6.92 11.65
CA GLY A 380 22.84 6.36 10.98
C GLY A 380 23.48 7.34 9.98
N ILE A 381 24.75 7.10 9.65
CA ILE A 381 25.56 7.99 8.78
C ILE A 381 24.88 8.24 7.43
N PHE A 382 24.26 7.22 6.83
CA PHE A 382 23.51 7.31 5.58
C PHE A 382 21.99 7.22 5.77
N GLY A 383 21.50 6.97 6.99
CA GLY A 383 20.08 6.78 7.29
C GLY A 383 19.23 8.02 6.98
N TRP A 384 19.82 9.21 6.99
CA TRP A 384 19.17 10.46 6.57
C TRP A 384 18.77 10.47 5.09
N SER A 385 19.42 9.68 4.24
CA SER A 385 19.10 9.54 2.82
C SER A 385 18.03 8.48 2.54
N GLU A 386 17.78 7.58 3.49
CA GLU A 386 16.82 6.49 3.35
C GLU A 386 15.38 6.98 3.48
N CYS A 387 14.46 6.27 2.83
CA CYS A 387 13.04 6.63 2.77
C CYS A 387 12.17 5.38 2.95
N HIS A 388 11.53 5.25 4.10
CA HIS A 388 10.79 4.06 4.50
C HIS A 388 9.28 4.30 4.48
N PRO A 389 8.47 3.33 3.97
CA PRO A 389 7.01 3.43 3.96
C PRO A 389 6.41 3.01 5.30
N PHE A 390 5.45 3.78 5.81
CA PHE A 390 4.64 3.45 6.98
C PHE A 390 3.18 3.78 6.74
N THR A 391 2.29 2.92 7.22
CA THR A 391 0.85 3.15 7.13
C THR A 391 0.41 4.22 8.13
N ILE A 392 -0.44 5.13 7.69
CA ILE A 392 -1.05 6.13 8.56
C ILE A 392 -2.02 5.43 9.49
N ALA A 393 -1.81 5.58 10.79
CA ALA A 393 -2.50 4.82 11.83
C ALA A 393 -3.87 5.41 12.21
N ASN A 394 -4.16 6.65 11.83
CA ASN A 394 -5.40 7.33 12.13
C ASN A 394 -6.17 7.75 10.87
N SER A 395 -7.47 7.98 11.03
CA SER A 395 -8.34 8.53 10.00
C SER A 395 -8.10 10.04 9.82
N PRO A 396 -8.29 10.62 8.62
CA PRO A 396 -8.29 12.07 8.46
C PRO A 396 -9.40 12.68 9.31
N ASN A 397 -9.12 13.84 9.92
CA ASN A 397 -10.02 14.58 10.81
C ASN A 397 -10.22 13.99 12.23
N ASP A 398 -9.40 13.01 12.64
CA ASP A 398 -9.38 12.57 14.04
C ASP A 398 -8.89 13.65 15.00
N VAL A 399 -9.29 13.51 16.25
CA VAL A 399 -8.82 14.36 17.35
C VAL A 399 -7.88 13.52 18.23
N PRO A 400 -6.67 14.00 18.52
CA PRO A 400 -6.07 15.30 18.19
C PRO A 400 -5.70 15.42 16.70
N GLU A 401 -5.86 16.65 16.15
CA GLU A 401 -5.57 16.94 14.74
C GLU A 401 -4.10 16.72 14.42
N GLY A 402 -3.80 15.73 13.59
CA GLY A 402 -2.45 15.41 13.18
C GLY A 402 -2.36 14.04 12.53
N LEU A 403 -1.23 13.74 11.93
CA LEU A 403 -0.95 12.45 11.31
C LEU A 403 -0.17 11.59 12.30
N THR A 404 -0.61 10.35 12.46
CA THR A 404 -0.02 9.36 13.37
C THR A 404 0.54 8.18 12.60
N LEU A 405 1.78 7.78 12.94
CA LEU A 405 2.41 6.56 12.44
C LEU A 405 2.92 5.72 13.61
N VAL A 406 2.95 4.40 13.41
CA VAL A 406 3.55 3.46 14.36
C VAL A 406 4.61 2.65 13.62
N CYS A 407 5.87 2.87 13.98
CA CYS A 407 7.04 2.26 13.35
C CYS A 407 7.60 1.17 14.24
N LYS A 408 7.39 -0.11 13.88
CA LYS A 408 7.97 -1.24 14.61
C LYS A 408 9.49 -1.27 14.41
N SER A 409 10.24 -1.52 15.48
CA SER A 409 11.69 -1.75 15.42
C SER A 409 11.95 -3.12 14.80
N ALA A 410 12.31 -3.14 13.50
CA ALA A 410 12.48 -4.36 12.73
C ALA A 410 13.80 -4.42 11.94
N GLY A 411 14.51 -3.30 11.81
CA GLY A 411 15.79 -3.19 11.13
C GLY A 411 16.62 -2.05 11.71
N ASP A 412 17.82 -1.82 11.19
CA ASP A 412 18.79 -0.86 11.74
C ASP A 412 18.23 0.55 11.83
N TRP A 413 17.61 1.03 10.75
CA TRP A 413 17.01 2.36 10.68
C TRP A 413 15.86 2.54 11.67
N THR A 414 14.92 1.59 11.75
CA THR A 414 13.79 1.65 12.67
C THR A 414 14.20 1.47 14.13
N SER A 415 15.27 0.67 14.39
CA SER A 415 15.84 0.52 15.72
C SER A 415 16.58 1.79 16.18
N ALA A 416 17.25 2.48 15.25
CA ALA A 416 17.86 3.78 15.52
C ALA A 416 16.79 4.83 15.82
N LEU A 417 15.67 4.83 15.07
CA LEU A 417 14.53 5.71 15.33
C LEU A 417 13.92 5.45 16.71
N TYR A 418 13.80 4.18 17.13
CA TYR A 418 13.32 3.81 18.46
C TYR A 418 14.26 4.31 19.57
N ARG A 419 15.58 4.20 19.39
CA ARG A 419 16.55 4.78 20.33
C ARG A 419 16.45 6.30 20.43
N MET A 420 16.24 7.00 19.29
CA MET A 420 16.00 8.44 19.28
C MET A 420 14.73 8.82 20.05
N ALA A 421 13.64 8.05 19.88
CA ALA A 421 12.40 8.26 20.61
C ALA A 421 12.59 8.11 22.13
N ASN A 422 13.40 7.16 22.56
CA ASN A 422 13.75 6.94 23.96
C ASN A 422 14.59 8.08 24.55
N ASN A 423 15.41 8.74 23.72
CA ASN A 423 16.30 9.83 24.12
C ASN A 423 15.69 11.23 23.92
N LYS A 424 14.38 11.35 23.70
CA LYS A 424 13.59 12.61 23.56
C LYS A 424 14.14 13.60 22.50
N SER A 425 14.58 13.13 21.34
CA SER A 425 14.98 14.00 20.23
C SER A 425 13.84 14.21 19.22
N ASN A 426 13.67 15.46 18.73
CA ASN A 426 12.70 15.80 17.67
C ASN A 426 13.33 15.64 16.29
N SER A 427 12.62 15.09 15.32
CA SER A 427 13.10 14.93 13.95
C SER A 427 12.00 15.07 12.88
N GLU A 428 12.38 15.39 11.64
CA GLU A 428 11.51 15.91 10.57
C GLU A 428 11.56 15.10 9.29
N GLU A 429 10.48 14.98 8.58
CA GLU A 429 10.15 14.88 7.14
C GLU A 429 9.20 13.75 6.73
N HIS A 430 8.17 14.09 5.90
CA HIS A 430 7.14 13.14 5.45
C HIS A 430 6.79 13.28 3.96
N ARG A 431 6.62 12.13 3.28
CA ARG A 431 6.15 12.05 1.89
C ARG A 431 4.95 11.11 1.77
N SER A 432 3.91 11.48 1.02
CA SER A 432 2.71 10.67 0.83
C SER A 432 2.75 9.80 -0.43
N GLY A 433 2.16 8.59 -0.35
CA GLY A 433 1.86 7.71 -1.48
C GLY A 433 0.34 7.61 -1.74
N PRO A 434 -0.13 7.17 -2.93
CA PRO A 434 -1.55 7.13 -3.26
C PRO A 434 -2.29 6.00 -2.54
N GLY A 435 -3.46 6.30 -1.94
CA GLY A 435 -4.43 5.33 -1.46
C GLY A 435 -5.55 5.13 -2.49
N ASN A 436 -5.83 3.88 -2.91
CA ASN A 436 -6.68 3.63 -4.08
C ASN A 436 -7.99 2.91 -3.78
N THR A 437 -8.27 2.45 -2.54
CA THR A 437 -9.43 1.61 -2.23
C THR A 437 -10.52 2.40 -1.50
N LEU A 438 -11.75 2.36 -2.04
CA LEU A 438 -12.92 3.02 -1.46
C LEU A 438 -13.68 2.06 -0.55
N PHE A 439 -13.21 1.83 0.68
CA PHE A 439 -13.85 0.93 1.66
C PHE A 439 -15.29 1.32 1.97
N ALA A 440 -15.61 2.60 1.99
CA ALA A 440 -16.94 3.14 2.27
C ALA A 440 -18.03 2.73 1.24
N SER A 441 -17.65 2.19 0.08
CA SER A 441 -18.59 1.77 -0.97
C SER A 441 -19.15 0.35 -0.77
N PHE A 442 -18.58 -0.46 0.13
CA PHE A 442 -18.96 -1.86 0.34
C PHE A 442 -19.99 -2.03 1.45
N SER A 443 -20.89 -3.03 1.30
CA SER A 443 -21.88 -3.40 2.33
C SER A 443 -21.26 -4.19 3.49
N GLY A 444 -20.23 -5.01 3.22
CA GLY A 444 -19.48 -5.77 4.22
C GLY A 444 -17.99 -5.51 4.14
N VAL A 445 -17.31 -5.51 5.29
CA VAL A 445 -15.86 -5.29 5.39
C VAL A 445 -15.26 -6.32 6.33
N MET A 446 -14.26 -7.07 5.86
CA MET A 446 -13.44 -7.93 6.70
C MET A 446 -11.99 -7.46 6.66
N LEU A 447 -11.45 -7.09 7.82
CA LEU A 447 -10.07 -6.66 7.98
C LEU A 447 -9.27 -7.77 8.65
N VAL A 448 -8.23 -8.29 7.99
CA VAL A 448 -7.35 -9.35 8.50
C VAL A 448 -5.94 -8.79 8.64
N LEU A 449 -5.47 -8.70 9.88
CA LEU A 449 -4.30 -7.94 10.24
C LEU A 449 -3.27 -8.81 10.95
N GLY A 450 -1.99 -8.66 10.59
CA GLY A 450 -0.89 -9.36 11.23
C GLY A 450 0.07 -8.38 11.91
N GLY A 451 0.28 -8.52 13.22
CA GLY A 451 1.23 -7.71 13.97
C GLY A 451 1.04 -6.19 13.76
N SER A 452 2.03 -5.52 13.16
CA SER A 452 2.00 -4.07 12.89
C SER A 452 0.96 -3.64 11.85
N GLY A 453 0.32 -4.56 11.14
CA GLY A 453 -0.82 -4.28 10.25
C GLY A 453 -2.03 -3.67 10.95
N ILE A 454 -2.03 -3.67 12.29
CA ILE A 454 -3.05 -3.01 13.12
C ILE A 454 -3.27 -1.55 12.71
N THR A 455 -2.24 -0.81 12.34
CA THR A 455 -2.32 0.60 11.95
C THR A 455 -3.19 0.82 10.70
N PHE A 456 -3.08 -0.09 9.73
CA PHE A 456 -3.97 -0.11 8.56
C PHE A 456 -5.43 -0.35 8.98
N GLY A 457 -5.64 -1.38 9.82
CA GLY A 457 -6.97 -1.79 10.22
C GLY A 457 -7.69 -0.75 11.07
N THR A 458 -7.03 -0.16 12.05
CA THR A 458 -7.63 0.89 12.91
C THR A 458 -8.00 2.12 12.11
N SER A 459 -7.11 2.60 11.24
CA SER A 459 -7.38 3.73 10.36
C SER A 459 -8.61 3.50 9.46
N VAL A 460 -8.72 2.33 8.83
CA VAL A 460 -9.85 1.97 7.96
C VAL A 460 -11.14 1.82 8.76
N LEU A 461 -11.08 1.16 9.93
CA LEU A 461 -12.24 0.95 10.79
C LEU A 461 -12.83 2.28 11.27
N GLU A 462 -11.99 3.19 11.76
CA GLU A 462 -12.40 4.52 12.22
C GLU A 462 -12.99 5.36 11.09
N ASP A 463 -12.39 5.36 9.91
CA ASP A 463 -12.88 6.09 8.74
C ASP A 463 -14.27 5.61 8.30
N ILE A 464 -14.47 4.27 8.25
CA ILE A 464 -15.77 3.70 7.87
C ILE A 464 -16.85 4.08 8.89
N ILE A 465 -16.56 3.96 10.19
CA ILE A 465 -17.51 4.31 11.25
C ILE A 465 -17.85 5.80 11.20
N ALA A 466 -16.87 6.68 11.06
CA ALA A 466 -17.09 8.11 10.94
C ALA A 466 -17.92 8.47 9.71
N LYS A 467 -17.65 7.85 8.56
CA LYS A 467 -18.43 8.03 7.32
C LYS A 467 -19.83 7.42 7.42
N LYS A 468 -20.00 6.28 8.09
CA LYS A 468 -21.32 5.68 8.30
C LYS A 468 -22.21 6.54 9.18
N ALA A 469 -21.67 7.12 10.23
CA ALA A 469 -22.39 8.07 11.11
C ALA A 469 -22.92 9.29 10.36
N THR A 470 -22.26 9.70 9.26
CA THR A 470 -22.70 10.83 8.40
C THR A 470 -23.47 10.39 7.15
N GLY A 471 -23.79 9.11 7.01
CA GLY A 471 -24.45 8.56 5.82
C GLY A 471 -23.55 8.42 4.59
N ALA A 472 -22.24 8.66 4.73
CA ALA A 472 -21.27 8.61 3.63
C ALA A 472 -20.63 7.23 3.42
N ALA A 473 -21.06 6.19 4.16
CA ALA A 473 -20.60 4.81 3.96
C ALA A 473 -21.79 3.83 3.90
N ARG A 474 -21.60 2.76 3.12
CA ARG A 474 -22.61 1.70 2.93
C ARG A 474 -22.44 0.52 3.89
N ALA A 475 -21.36 0.47 4.65
CA ALA A 475 -21.04 -0.65 5.52
C ALA A 475 -22.15 -0.94 6.54
N MET A 476 -22.52 -2.22 6.64
CA MET A 476 -23.52 -2.74 7.58
C MET A 476 -22.88 -3.79 8.50
N CYS A 477 -21.86 -4.47 8.04
CA CYS A 477 -21.11 -5.48 8.80
C CYS A 477 -19.61 -5.26 8.66
N ILE A 478 -18.92 -5.13 9.80
CA ILE A 478 -17.46 -5.04 9.85
C ILE A 478 -16.93 -6.12 10.77
N ASN A 479 -16.03 -6.96 10.27
CA ASN A 479 -15.30 -7.94 11.06
C ASN A 479 -13.80 -7.60 11.05
N PHE A 480 -13.26 -7.36 12.23
CA PHE A 480 -11.86 -6.98 12.44
C PHE A 480 -11.14 -8.15 13.10
N VAL A 481 -10.21 -8.76 12.38
CA VAL A 481 -9.42 -9.92 12.82
C VAL A 481 -7.96 -9.52 12.91
N TRP A 482 -7.39 -9.58 14.11
CA TRP A 482 -6.00 -9.22 14.35
C TRP A 482 -5.22 -10.39 14.95
N ALA A 483 -4.16 -10.81 14.27
CA ALA A 483 -3.27 -11.87 14.71
C ALA A 483 -1.95 -11.28 15.24
N ILE A 484 -1.62 -11.62 16.49
CA ILE A 484 -0.42 -11.18 17.23
C ILE A 484 0.36 -12.37 17.76
N GLN A 485 1.60 -12.16 18.18
CA GLN A 485 2.39 -13.21 18.81
C GLN A 485 2.06 -13.36 20.28
N HIS A 486 2.04 -12.26 21.02
CA HIS A 486 1.82 -12.23 22.47
C HIS A 486 0.60 -11.40 22.82
N PRO A 487 -0.23 -11.81 23.80
CA PRO A 487 -1.44 -11.09 24.17
C PRO A 487 -1.19 -9.66 24.67
N SER A 488 -0.06 -9.38 25.32
CA SER A 488 0.33 -8.05 25.79
C SER A 488 0.43 -6.99 24.69
N ALA A 489 0.65 -7.41 23.44
CA ALA A 489 0.63 -6.49 22.31
C ALA A 489 -0.76 -5.89 22.02
N ALA A 490 -1.83 -6.48 22.59
CA ALA A 490 -3.19 -5.95 22.47
C ALA A 490 -3.49 -4.84 23.50
N ASP A 491 -2.81 -4.82 24.64
CA ASP A 491 -3.11 -3.92 25.75
C ASP A 491 -3.24 -2.44 25.37
N PRO A 492 -2.32 -1.87 24.57
CA PRO A 492 -2.42 -0.47 24.17
C PRO A 492 -3.64 -0.13 23.29
N TYR A 493 -4.27 -1.17 22.69
CA TYR A 493 -5.39 -0.99 21.76
C TYR A 493 -6.75 -1.37 22.35
N LEU A 494 -6.80 -2.03 23.52
CA LEU A 494 -8.06 -2.54 24.08
C LEU A 494 -9.06 -1.42 24.40
N SER A 495 -8.60 -0.32 24.99
CA SER A 495 -9.43 0.86 25.25
C SER A 495 -9.96 1.48 23.96
N THR A 496 -9.10 1.61 22.95
CA THR A 496 -9.46 2.11 21.62
C THR A 496 -10.50 1.22 20.96
N PHE A 497 -10.34 -0.11 21.01
CA PHE A 497 -11.35 -1.02 20.47
C PHE A 497 -12.69 -0.93 21.21
N ALA A 498 -12.67 -0.79 22.55
CA ALA A 498 -13.89 -0.61 23.33
C ALA A 498 -14.63 0.67 22.93
N GLU A 499 -13.92 1.79 22.80
CA GLU A 499 -14.49 3.07 22.33
C GLU A 499 -15.05 2.97 20.90
N ILE A 500 -14.33 2.33 19.99
CA ILE A 500 -14.74 2.14 18.60
C ILE A 500 -16.02 1.30 18.52
N VAL A 501 -16.07 0.18 19.24
CA VAL A 501 -17.23 -0.73 19.28
C VAL A 501 -18.43 -0.03 19.91
N GLN A 502 -18.22 0.74 20.98
CA GLN A 502 -19.29 1.53 21.60
C GLN A 502 -19.85 2.58 20.65
N ARG A 503 -19.01 3.37 19.98
CA ARG A 503 -19.45 4.34 18.96
C ARG A 503 -20.18 3.69 17.80
N ALA A 504 -19.73 2.51 17.38
CA ALA A 504 -20.39 1.76 16.31
C ALA A 504 -21.78 1.26 16.73
N ALA A 505 -21.97 0.89 17.99
CA ALA A 505 -23.26 0.45 18.52
C ALA A 505 -24.34 1.56 18.53
N GLU A 506 -23.92 2.84 18.55
CA GLU A 506 -24.83 3.99 18.46
C GLU A 506 -25.31 4.26 17.01
N ILE A 507 -24.69 3.61 16.01
CA ILE A 507 -25.03 3.82 14.60
C ILE A 507 -26.06 2.76 14.17
N PRO A 508 -27.27 3.15 13.75
CA PRO A 508 -28.24 2.22 13.20
C PRO A 508 -27.63 1.41 12.03
N ASP A 509 -28.00 0.14 11.91
CA ASP A 509 -27.63 -0.75 10.81
C ASP A 509 -26.12 -1.01 10.66
N LEU A 510 -25.31 -0.75 11.69
CA LEU A 510 -23.90 -1.08 11.71
C LEU A 510 -23.59 -2.10 12.80
N ARG A 511 -22.98 -3.22 12.41
CA ARG A 511 -22.47 -4.23 13.34
C ARG A 511 -20.97 -4.36 13.19
N VAL A 512 -20.24 -4.16 14.28
CA VAL A 512 -18.79 -4.28 14.34
C VAL A 512 -18.42 -5.40 15.31
N SER A 513 -17.53 -6.29 14.89
CA SER A 513 -16.93 -7.32 15.74
C SER A 513 -15.40 -7.25 15.63
N VAL A 514 -14.72 -7.39 16.76
CA VAL A 514 -13.25 -7.40 16.86
C VAL A 514 -12.82 -8.73 17.44
N SER A 515 -11.96 -9.46 16.74
CA SER A 515 -11.38 -10.72 17.17
C SER A 515 -9.85 -10.59 17.17
N VAL A 516 -9.23 -10.74 18.35
CA VAL A 516 -7.78 -10.74 18.51
C VAL A 516 -7.33 -12.17 18.74
N PHE A 517 -6.35 -12.63 17.93
CA PHE A 517 -5.78 -13.98 18.04
C PHE A 517 -4.30 -13.87 18.42
N TYR A 518 -3.88 -14.61 19.46
CA TYR A 518 -2.48 -14.68 19.84
C TYR A 518 -1.91 -16.08 19.66
N THR A 519 -0.70 -16.17 19.09
CA THR A 519 -0.10 -17.45 18.68
C THR A 519 0.97 -17.97 19.64
N ARG A 520 1.42 -17.15 20.59
CA ARG A 520 2.43 -17.48 21.62
C ARG A 520 2.01 -16.89 22.95
N GLY A 521 2.29 -17.59 24.03
CA GLY A 521 2.00 -17.17 25.42
C GLY A 521 1.07 -18.14 26.13
N ALA A 522 1.24 -18.26 27.45
CA ALA A 522 0.32 -19.02 28.29
C ALA A 522 -1.01 -18.27 28.46
N ASP A 523 -2.08 -19.00 28.83
CA ASP A 523 -3.47 -18.51 28.91
C ASP A 523 -3.75 -17.42 29.98
N ASN A 524 -2.75 -16.66 30.41
CA ASN A 524 -2.90 -15.51 31.34
C ASN A 524 -3.76 -14.35 30.79
N ALA A 525 -4.31 -14.48 29.60
CA ALA A 525 -5.31 -13.57 29.05
C ALA A 525 -6.66 -13.59 29.79
N TYR A 526 -6.78 -14.36 30.87
CA TYR A 526 -8.02 -14.47 31.65
C TYR A 526 -8.44 -13.14 32.31
N SER A 527 -7.47 -12.33 32.73
CA SER A 527 -7.73 -11.04 33.35
C SER A 527 -8.23 -9.98 32.34
N LEU A 528 -7.91 -10.13 31.06
CA LEU A 528 -8.34 -9.22 29.98
C LEU A 528 -9.77 -9.53 29.50
N ARG A 529 -10.22 -10.79 29.61
CA ARG A 529 -11.54 -11.22 29.12
C ARG A 529 -12.72 -10.70 29.94
N THR A 530 -12.52 -10.39 31.20
CA THR A 530 -13.59 -10.05 32.16
C THR A 530 -14.11 -8.61 32.05
N ARG A 531 -13.47 -7.74 31.28
CA ARG A 531 -13.82 -6.31 31.14
C ARG A 531 -14.15 -5.83 29.73
N LEU A 532 -14.17 -6.72 28.74
CA LEU A 532 -14.36 -6.35 27.35
C LEU A 532 -15.84 -6.42 26.93
N PRO A 533 -16.29 -5.49 26.05
CA PRO A 533 -17.59 -5.59 25.42
C PRO A 533 -17.79 -6.95 24.70
N PRO A 534 -19.01 -7.47 24.59
CA PRO A 534 -19.29 -8.80 24.01
C PRO A 534 -18.87 -8.93 22.55
N ASN A 535 -18.71 -7.82 21.86
CA ASN A 535 -18.28 -7.75 20.44
C ASN A 535 -16.74 -7.79 20.29
N ILE A 536 -15.97 -7.83 21.38
CA ILE A 536 -14.52 -7.97 21.38
C ILE A 536 -14.17 -9.34 21.94
N ARG A 537 -13.46 -10.14 21.16
CA ARG A 537 -13.06 -11.51 21.52
C ARG A 537 -11.54 -11.64 21.46
N ILE A 538 -10.95 -12.24 22.50
CA ILE A 538 -9.53 -12.61 22.52
C ILE A 538 -9.45 -14.13 22.56
N LYS A 539 -8.75 -14.73 21.59
CA LYS A 539 -8.65 -16.18 21.42
C LYS A 539 -7.18 -16.60 21.27
N SER A 540 -6.83 -17.76 21.81
CA SER A 540 -5.55 -18.41 21.52
C SER A 540 -5.58 -19.10 20.16
N GLY A 541 -4.42 -19.21 19.50
CA GLY A 541 -4.27 -19.88 18.23
C GLY A 541 -4.31 -18.94 17.03
N ARG A 542 -4.43 -19.53 15.84
CA ARG A 542 -4.56 -18.80 14.57
C ARG A 542 -6.04 -18.66 14.20
N PRO A 543 -6.43 -17.55 13.54
CA PRO A 543 -7.80 -17.42 13.05
C PRO A 543 -8.10 -18.44 11.95
N ASP A 544 -9.28 -19.08 12.02
CA ASP A 544 -9.86 -19.74 10.86
C ASP A 544 -10.49 -18.68 9.95
N LEU A 545 -9.77 -18.35 8.89
CA LEU A 545 -10.19 -17.28 7.99
C LEU A 545 -11.35 -17.67 7.07
N GLN A 546 -11.60 -18.99 6.89
CA GLN A 546 -12.74 -19.46 6.09
C GLN A 546 -14.04 -19.29 6.89
N ASP A 547 -14.03 -19.68 8.15
CA ASP A 547 -15.19 -19.50 9.05
C ASP A 547 -15.48 -18.02 9.31
N GLU A 548 -14.44 -17.21 9.55
CA GLU A 548 -14.61 -15.76 9.74
C GLU A 548 -15.17 -15.10 8.47
N LEU A 549 -14.73 -15.50 7.28
CA LEU A 549 -15.22 -14.96 6.02
C LEU A 549 -16.66 -15.40 5.74
N SER A 550 -16.99 -16.69 5.92
CA SER A 550 -18.35 -17.18 5.73
C SER A 550 -19.34 -16.45 6.67
N SER A 551 -18.96 -16.26 7.93
CA SER A 551 -19.73 -15.49 8.90
C SER A 551 -19.96 -14.03 8.47
N VAL A 552 -19.00 -13.39 7.85
CA VAL A 552 -19.15 -12.01 7.32
C VAL A 552 -20.10 -12.00 6.12
N LEU A 553 -19.95 -12.96 5.20
CA LEU A 553 -20.83 -13.06 4.03
C LEU A 553 -22.29 -13.25 4.45
N ASP A 554 -22.54 -14.19 5.36
CA ASP A 554 -23.90 -14.48 5.86
C ASP A 554 -24.51 -13.30 6.60
N ARG A 555 -23.75 -12.67 7.52
CA ARG A 555 -24.21 -11.46 8.23
C ARG A 555 -24.47 -10.29 7.31
N THR A 556 -23.64 -10.11 6.29
CA THR A 556 -23.82 -9.03 5.30
C THR A 556 -25.06 -9.30 4.45
N GLN A 557 -25.24 -10.56 3.99
CA GLN A 557 -26.43 -10.95 3.24
C GLN A 557 -27.70 -10.72 4.07
N HIS A 558 -27.71 -11.14 5.33
CA HIS A 558 -28.84 -10.95 6.23
C HIS A 558 -29.15 -9.45 6.43
N ALA A 559 -28.13 -8.64 6.72
CA ALA A 559 -28.30 -7.20 6.91
C ALA A 559 -28.83 -6.50 5.65
N VAL A 560 -28.29 -6.82 4.47
CA VAL A 560 -28.75 -6.29 3.19
C VAL A 560 -30.21 -6.67 2.91
N SER A 561 -30.62 -7.91 3.23
CA SER A 561 -31.98 -8.38 3.07
C SER A 561 -32.95 -7.71 4.03
N MET A 562 -32.59 -7.59 5.32
CA MET A 562 -33.41 -6.95 6.35
C MET A 562 -33.68 -5.47 6.06
N HIS A 563 -32.67 -4.74 5.57
CA HIS A 563 -32.80 -3.31 5.29
C HIS A 563 -33.14 -2.99 3.82
N GLN A 564 -33.47 -4.00 3.02
CA GLN A 564 -33.76 -3.88 1.58
C GLN A 564 -32.74 -3.01 0.82
N SER A 565 -31.48 -3.11 1.24
CA SER A 565 -30.40 -2.30 0.70
C SER A 565 -29.80 -2.93 -0.56
N SER A 566 -29.12 -2.13 -1.37
CA SER A 566 -28.41 -2.62 -2.55
C SER A 566 -27.22 -3.52 -2.15
N LYS A 567 -26.99 -4.59 -2.90
CA LYS A 567 -25.88 -5.53 -2.72
C LYS A 567 -24.60 -4.91 -3.27
N ASN A 568 -23.81 -4.26 -2.41
CA ASN A 568 -22.58 -3.56 -2.82
C ASN A 568 -21.31 -4.36 -2.53
N GLY A 569 -21.43 -5.68 -2.38
CA GLY A 569 -20.26 -6.57 -2.18
C GLY A 569 -19.67 -6.54 -0.77
N VAL A 570 -18.73 -7.45 -0.58
CA VAL A 570 -17.88 -7.53 0.60
C VAL A 570 -16.44 -7.29 0.19
N ILE A 571 -15.69 -6.48 0.94
CA ILE A 571 -14.26 -6.32 0.78
C ILE A 571 -13.52 -7.06 1.89
N LEU A 572 -12.62 -7.94 1.48
CA LEU A 572 -11.67 -8.62 2.34
C LEU A 572 -10.34 -7.88 2.22
N ALA A 573 -9.88 -7.25 3.30
CA ALA A 573 -8.64 -6.50 3.30
C ALA A 573 -7.62 -7.15 4.24
N ALA A 574 -6.43 -7.42 3.74
CA ALA A 574 -5.35 -8.03 4.50
C ALA A 574 -4.14 -7.11 4.58
N CYS A 575 -3.58 -6.98 5.79
CA CYS A 575 -2.35 -6.25 6.02
C CYS A 575 -1.44 -7.02 6.98
N GLY A 576 -0.30 -7.50 6.48
CA GLY A 576 0.60 -8.32 7.28
C GLY A 576 1.67 -9.08 6.48
N PRO A 577 2.33 -10.08 7.09
CA PRO A 577 3.31 -10.92 6.44
C PRO A 577 2.72 -11.72 5.26
N ASP A 578 3.57 -12.11 4.30
CA ASP A 578 3.17 -12.85 3.09
C ASP A 578 2.37 -14.13 3.41
N GLN A 579 2.71 -14.86 4.47
CA GLN A 579 1.98 -16.04 4.90
C GLN A 579 0.53 -15.73 5.28
N LEU A 580 0.28 -14.63 5.99
CA LEU A 580 -1.08 -14.20 6.33
C LEU A 580 -1.85 -13.84 5.06
N VAL A 581 -1.24 -13.08 4.17
CA VAL A 581 -1.84 -12.67 2.90
C VAL A 581 -2.16 -13.90 2.04
N SER A 582 -1.27 -14.90 1.99
CA SER A 582 -1.52 -16.17 1.29
C SER A 582 -2.71 -16.94 1.90
N SER A 583 -2.83 -16.97 3.24
CA SER A 583 -3.98 -17.59 3.92
C SER A 583 -5.30 -16.87 3.61
N VAL A 584 -5.27 -15.54 3.48
CA VAL A 584 -6.43 -14.73 3.08
C VAL A 584 -6.82 -15.00 1.62
N TYR A 585 -5.83 -15.17 0.72
CA TYR A 585 -6.11 -15.62 -0.65
C TYR A 585 -6.78 -17.00 -0.67
N ALA A 586 -6.28 -17.95 0.12
CA ALA A 586 -6.87 -19.29 0.24
C ALA A 586 -8.33 -19.22 0.74
N ALA A 587 -8.60 -18.45 1.79
CA ALA A 587 -9.96 -18.24 2.31
C ALA A 587 -10.89 -17.63 1.25
N LYS A 588 -10.42 -16.63 0.51
CA LYS A 588 -11.21 -16.04 -0.60
C LYS A 588 -11.52 -17.07 -1.67
N THR A 589 -10.54 -17.91 -2.07
CA THR A 589 -10.73 -18.91 -3.13
C THR A 589 -11.62 -20.06 -2.70
N SER A 590 -11.67 -20.40 -1.42
CA SER A 590 -12.57 -21.43 -0.88
C SER A 590 -14.02 -20.97 -0.77
N ALA A 591 -14.27 -19.65 -0.70
CA ALA A 591 -15.62 -19.10 -0.60
C ALA A 591 -16.52 -19.54 -1.77
N LEU A 592 -17.73 -20.01 -1.46
CA LEU A 592 -18.68 -20.51 -2.46
C LEU A 592 -19.12 -19.40 -3.42
N PRO A 593 -19.17 -19.63 -4.73
CA PRO A 593 -19.61 -18.64 -5.71
C PRO A 593 -21.04 -18.11 -5.44
N ALA A 594 -21.91 -18.95 -4.90
CA ALA A 594 -23.26 -18.55 -4.53
C ALA A 594 -23.26 -17.51 -3.39
N ALA A 595 -22.46 -17.74 -2.34
CA ALA A 595 -22.31 -16.80 -1.22
C ALA A 595 -21.68 -15.48 -1.65
N GLN A 596 -20.75 -15.49 -2.60
CA GLN A 596 -20.19 -14.26 -3.16
C GLN A 596 -21.23 -13.46 -3.94
N ARG A 597 -22.05 -14.14 -4.77
CA ARG A 597 -23.13 -13.48 -5.54
C ARG A 597 -24.26 -12.94 -4.67
N SER A 598 -24.56 -13.62 -3.55
CA SER A 598 -25.65 -13.19 -2.66
C SER A 598 -25.41 -11.80 -2.05
N VAL A 599 -24.17 -11.41 -1.85
CA VAL A 599 -23.78 -10.09 -1.31
C VAL A 599 -23.42 -9.06 -2.39
N GLY A 600 -23.37 -9.44 -3.68
CA GLY A 600 -22.96 -8.55 -4.79
C GLY A 600 -21.46 -8.63 -5.13
N GLY A 601 -20.77 -9.67 -4.67
CA GLY A 601 -19.37 -9.96 -4.98
C GLY A 601 -18.42 -9.89 -3.78
N LEU A 602 -17.24 -10.48 -3.96
CA LEU A 602 -16.16 -10.49 -2.96
C LEU A 602 -14.89 -9.91 -3.58
N GLU A 603 -14.42 -8.79 -3.06
CA GLU A 603 -13.18 -8.16 -3.49
C GLU A 603 -12.06 -8.37 -2.46
N LEU A 604 -10.82 -8.34 -2.93
CA LEU A 604 -9.63 -8.49 -2.09
C LEU A 604 -8.72 -7.28 -2.25
N HIS A 605 -8.33 -6.70 -1.12
CA HIS A 605 -7.29 -5.71 -0.99
C HIS A 605 -6.16 -6.26 -0.12
N THR A 606 -4.92 -6.13 -0.57
CA THR A 606 -3.75 -6.64 0.18
C THR A 606 -2.66 -5.60 0.28
N GLU A 607 -2.12 -5.44 1.48
CA GLU A 607 -0.92 -4.69 1.80
C GLU A 607 0.08 -5.64 2.47
N THR A 608 1.21 -5.88 1.83
CA THR A 608 2.23 -6.79 2.37
C THR A 608 3.37 -6.02 3.01
N PHE A 609 3.84 -6.48 4.17
CA PHE A 609 5.08 -6.05 4.79
C PHE A 609 6.14 -7.13 4.52
N GLY A 610 7.08 -6.85 3.67
CA GLY A 610 8.15 -7.77 3.35
C GLY A 610 9.09 -7.12 2.35
N TRP A 611 10.04 -6.39 2.87
CA TRP A 611 11.11 -5.79 2.08
C TRP A 611 12.44 -6.40 2.46
#